data_654bcec4914d69f598b93c3c99d78b00
#
_entry.id   654bcec4914d69f598b93c3c99d78b00
#
_cell.length_a   1.000
_cell.length_b   1.000
_cell.length_c   1.000
_cell.angle_alpha   90.00
_cell.angle_beta   90.00
_cell.angle_gamma   90.00
#
_symmetry.space_group_name_H-M   'P 1'
#
loop_
_entity.id
_entity.type
_entity.pdbx_description
1 polymer ?
#
loop_
_entity_poly.entity_id
_entity_poly.type
_entity_poly.pdbx_seq_one_letter_code
_entity_poly.pdbx_strand_id
1 'polypeptide(L)'
;EILRCLVGSEMCIRDSTRDLALSVYFMLPSCVPATGLDESGAVLEAEQLRPYYQLPRVLGLAELMNSYGTVRADEKILQKICDCTAAGKRIDGHAPFLSGEELNAYIAAGVQSDHECSDIHEAMEKLRRGQYIMVREGTAAQNMDSLLPLFQEPYCSRCMLVTDDKHPGDLLQGGHIDYIIRKAIAAGVDPVVAVRMGTLVPCQYFGLAHSGAVAPGYTADLIVLSDLEQFTVEQVYKKGKLVAQQGRMLHPAALTVDKARFARVFDSFNMDEVTPEQLQLKQTGTRQQSGRNETKGANLPCFKALGRCSAFWAAAA
;
A
#
# COMPACT_ATOMS: atom_id res chain seq x y z
N GLU A 1 14.78 -3.32 21.70
CA GLU A 1 13.61 -2.51 22.10
C GLU A 1 13.04 -1.66 20.95
N ILE A 2 13.87 -1.12 20.06
CA ILE A 2 13.46 -0.37 18.86
C ILE A 2 12.71 -1.30 17.88
N LEU A 3 13.14 -2.54 17.72
CA LEU A 3 12.46 -3.57 16.93
C LEU A 3 11.03 -3.84 17.44
N ARG A 4 10.82 -3.81 18.74
CA ARG A 4 9.48 -3.92 19.33
C ARG A 4 8.60 -2.70 19.04
N CYS A 5 9.19 -1.52 18.78
CA CYS A 5 8.42 -0.32 18.48
C CYS A 5 7.92 -0.30 17.04
N LEU A 6 8.68 -0.76 16.05
CA LEU A 6 8.24 -0.83 14.65
C LEU A 6 7.18 -1.92 14.44
N VAL A 7 7.43 -3.12 14.93
CA VAL A 7 6.43 -4.19 14.98
C VAL A 7 5.33 -3.84 16.00
N GLY A 8 5.65 -3.08 17.05
CA GLY A 8 4.71 -2.57 18.04
C GLY A 8 3.73 -1.55 17.48
N SER A 9 4.14 -0.67 16.57
CA SER A 9 3.23 0.29 15.92
C SER A 9 2.22 -0.41 15.01
N GLU A 10 2.62 -1.41 14.24
CA GLU A 10 1.70 -2.25 13.45
C GLU A 10 0.71 -2.99 14.35
N MET A 11 1.15 -3.53 15.48
CA MET A 11 0.28 -4.15 16.47
C MET A 11 -0.69 -3.15 17.09
N CYS A 12 -0.24 -1.92 17.36
CA CYS A 12 -1.12 -0.85 17.86
C CYS A 12 -2.18 -0.45 16.84
N ILE A 13 -1.80 -0.32 15.57
CA ILE A 13 -2.73 -0.04 14.48
C ILE A 13 -3.71 -1.21 14.31
N ARG A 14 -3.22 -2.44 14.34
CA ARG A 14 -4.07 -3.64 14.28
C ARG A 14 -5.10 -3.65 15.42
N ASP A 15 -4.71 -3.33 16.62
CA ASP A 15 -5.60 -3.37 17.76
C ASP A 15 -6.59 -2.20 17.75
N SER A 16 -6.14 -0.99 17.40
CA SER A 16 -7.01 0.19 17.27
C SER A 16 -7.99 0.12 16.09
N THR A 17 -7.71 -0.72 15.09
CA THR A 17 -8.59 -0.91 13.93
C THR A 17 -9.54 -2.11 14.05
N ARG A 18 -9.59 -2.77 15.23
CA ARG A 18 -10.42 -3.97 15.42
C ARG A 18 -11.91 -3.68 15.34
N ASP A 19 -12.33 -2.58 15.93
CA ASP A 19 -13.74 -2.22 16.13
C ASP A 19 -14.21 -1.13 15.15
N LEU A 20 -13.43 -0.86 14.10
CA LEU A 20 -13.84 0.07 13.06
C LEU A 20 -14.94 -0.53 12.16
N ALA A 21 -15.77 0.34 11.60
CA ALA A 21 -16.71 -0.02 10.53
C ALA A 21 -15.99 -0.26 9.19
N LEU A 22 -14.75 -0.74 9.25
CA LEU A 22 -13.86 -1.03 8.13
C LEU A 22 -13.08 -2.31 8.45
N SER A 23 -12.94 -3.21 7.50
CA SER A 23 -12.03 -4.36 7.64
C SER A 23 -10.63 -3.94 7.25
N VAL A 24 -9.70 -4.00 8.23
CA VAL A 24 -8.29 -3.62 8.01
C VAL A 24 -7.43 -4.88 8.10
N TYR A 25 -6.66 -5.12 7.06
CA TYR A 25 -5.69 -6.21 6.97
C TYR A 25 -4.27 -5.63 6.86
N PHE A 26 -3.28 -6.46 7.10
CA PHE A 26 -1.88 -6.02 7.19
C PHE A 26 -0.99 -6.94 6.36
N MET A 27 0.01 -6.32 5.76
CA MET A 27 1.15 -7.01 5.18
C MET A 27 2.39 -6.68 6.01
N LEU A 28 3.25 -7.65 6.28
CA LEU A 28 4.49 -7.42 7.04
C LEU A 28 5.54 -6.76 6.15
N PRO A 29 6.34 -5.81 6.67
CA PRO A 29 7.32 -5.11 5.87
C PRO A 29 8.44 -6.06 5.38
N SER A 30 8.68 -6.07 4.09
CA SER A 30 9.72 -6.90 3.47
C SER A 30 11.13 -6.34 3.65
N CYS A 31 11.25 -5.01 3.60
CA CYS A 31 12.52 -4.30 3.52
C CYS A 31 12.55 -3.15 4.53
N VAL A 32 13.19 -3.39 5.67
CA VAL A 32 13.51 -2.37 6.67
C VAL A 32 14.95 -2.58 7.10
N PRO A 33 15.88 -1.74 6.64
CA PRO A 33 15.75 -0.69 5.61
C PRO A 33 15.39 -1.24 4.22
N ALA A 34 15.06 -0.35 3.27
CA ALA A 34 14.72 -0.73 1.90
C ALA A 34 15.87 -1.43 1.19
N THR A 35 17.09 -0.92 1.38
CA THR A 35 18.34 -1.54 0.91
C THR A 35 19.39 -1.49 2.02
N GLY A 36 20.49 -2.27 1.86
CA GLY A 36 21.61 -2.24 2.79
C GLY A 36 22.41 -0.92 2.80
N LEU A 37 22.09 0.00 1.88
CA LEU A 37 22.71 1.33 1.77
C LEU A 37 21.89 2.42 2.48
N ASP A 38 20.65 2.12 2.85
CA ASP A 38 19.73 3.07 3.47
C ASP A 38 19.95 3.10 4.99
N GLU A 39 19.86 4.30 5.55
CA GLU A 39 19.77 4.47 7.00
C GLU A 39 18.31 4.21 7.47
N SER A 40 18.16 3.46 8.54
CA SER A 40 16.85 3.18 9.16
C SER A 40 16.98 3.18 10.68
N GLY A 41 15.89 3.54 11.35
CA GLY A 41 15.77 3.44 12.80
C GLY A 41 15.71 2.00 13.33
N ALA A 42 15.56 1.02 12.45
CA ALA A 42 15.54 -0.41 12.78
C ALA A 42 15.94 -1.27 11.59
N VAL A 43 16.26 -2.53 11.90
CA VAL A 43 16.44 -3.60 10.91
C VAL A 43 15.46 -4.71 11.26
N LEU A 44 14.64 -5.13 10.29
CA LEU A 44 13.70 -6.25 10.45
C LEU A 44 14.15 -7.42 9.59
N GLU A 45 14.61 -8.46 10.22
CA GLU A 45 14.97 -9.72 9.58
C GLU A 45 13.81 -10.74 9.69
N ALA A 46 13.97 -11.91 9.08
CA ALA A 46 12.93 -12.93 9.02
C ALA A 46 12.44 -13.39 10.41
N GLU A 47 13.35 -13.52 11.36
CA GLU A 47 13.05 -13.98 12.72
C GLU A 47 12.05 -13.06 13.44
N GLN A 48 12.17 -11.74 13.21
CA GLN A 48 11.28 -10.77 13.82
C GLN A 48 9.87 -10.82 13.19
N LEU A 49 9.76 -11.18 11.92
CA LEU A 49 8.50 -11.21 11.18
C LEU A 49 7.72 -12.53 11.39
N ARG A 50 8.44 -13.64 11.53
CA ARG A 50 7.89 -15.01 11.57
C ARG A 50 6.71 -15.19 12.53
N PRO A 51 6.71 -14.68 13.78
CA PRO A 51 5.60 -14.86 14.72
C PRO A 51 4.30 -14.20 14.27
N TYR A 52 4.39 -13.17 13.43
CA TYR A 52 3.23 -12.36 13.03
C TYR A 52 2.44 -12.96 11.87
N TYR A 53 3.01 -13.89 11.08
CA TYR A 53 2.27 -14.57 10.03
C TYR A 53 1.09 -15.39 10.55
N GLN A 54 1.09 -15.77 11.83
CA GLN A 54 0.00 -16.51 12.47
C GLN A 54 -1.20 -15.62 12.84
N LEU A 55 -1.07 -14.31 12.75
CA LEU A 55 -2.13 -13.40 13.13
C LEU A 55 -3.24 -13.36 12.07
N PRO A 56 -4.54 -13.39 12.47
CA PRO A 56 -5.66 -13.56 11.54
C PRO A 56 -5.79 -12.48 10.46
N ARG A 57 -5.35 -11.25 10.77
CA ARG A 57 -5.44 -10.11 9.83
C ARG A 57 -4.14 -9.82 9.08
N VAL A 58 -3.12 -10.66 9.23
CA VAL A 58 -1.88 -10.57 8.46
C VAL A 58 -2.02 -11.45 7.23
N LEU A 59 -1.94 -10.83 6.05
CA LEU A 59 -2.18 -11.48 4.76
C LEU A 59 -0.89 -11.90 4.07
N GLY A 60 0.24 -11.29 4.38
CA GLY A 60 1.49 -11.64 3.72
C GLY A 60 2.67 -10.75 4.03
N LEU A 61 3.62 -10.77 3.11
CA LEU A 61 4.79 -9.91 3.04
C LEU A 61 4.50 -8.76 2.08
N ALA A 62 4.65 -7.53 2.55
CA ALA A 62 4.45 -6.33 1.78
C ALA A 62 5.49 -6.20 0.65
N GLU A 63 5.27 -5.26 -0.22
CA GLU A 63 6.08 -4.95 -1.40
C GLU A 63 7.56 -5.32 -1.26
N LEU A 64 8.00 -6.27 -2.06
CA LEU A 64 9.39 -6.75 -2.03
C LEU A 64 10.29 -5.82 -2.86
N MET A 65 10.67 -4.68 -2.29
CA MET A 65 11.43 -3.62 -2.97
C MET A 65 12.84 -4.04 -3.37
N ASN A 66 13.48 -4.95 -2.63
CA ASN A 66 14.82 -5.42 -2.97
C ASN A 66 14.78 -6.51 -4.06
N SER A 67 14.38 -6.12 -5.28
CA SER A 67 14.38 -6.99 -6.45
C SER A 67 15.79 -7.50 -6.79
N TYR A 68 16.80 -6.64 -6.66
CA TYR A 68 18.20 -7.01 -6.89
C TYR A 68 18.68 -8.15 -5.99
N GLY A 69 18.44 -8.05 -4.68
CA GLY A 69 18.79 -9.11 -3.73
C GLY A 69 17.98 -10.38 -3.98
N THR A 70 16.70 -10.26 -4.36
CA THR A 70 15.85 -11.40 -4.69
C THR A 70 16.40 -12.18 -5.88
N VAL A 71 16.71 -11.49 -6.97
CA VAL A 71 17.23 -12.09 -8.21
C VAL A 71 18.60 -12.76 -7.99
N ARG A 72 19.41 -12.23 -7.09
CA ARG A 72 20.73 -12.78 -6.73
C ARG A 72 20.73 -13.72 -5.56
N ALA A 73 19.55 -14.15 -5.12
CA ALA A 73 19.38 -15.12 -4.05
C ALA A 73 20.04 -14.68 -2.71
N ASP A 74 19.90 -13.40 -2.34
CA ASP A 74 20.33 -12.94 -1.01
C ASP A 74 19.63 -13.74 0.08
N GLU A 75 20.42 -14.37 0.97
CA GLU A 75 19.92 -15.30 1.97
C GLU A 75 18.90 -14.67 2.91
N LYS A 76 19.08 -13.40 3.30
CA LYS A 76 18.17 -12.69 4.20
C LYS A 76 16.82 -12.41 3.54
N ILE A 77 16.84 -12.06 2.27
CA ILE A 77 15.62 -11.84 1.49
C ILE A 77 14.90 -13.18 1.26
N LEU A 78 15.63 -14.19 0.83
CA LEU A 78 15.05 -15.52 0.60
C LEU A 78 14.46 -16.11 1.87
N GLN A 79 15.05 -15.88 3.04
CA GLN A 79 14.51 -16.37 4.30
C GLN A 79 13.13 -15.75 4.60
N LYS A 80 12.94 -14.44 4.36
CA LYS A 80 11.64 -13.79 4.50
C LYS A 80 10.60 -14.36 3.55
N ILE A 81 10.99 -14.59 2.29
CA ILE A 81 10.17 -15.22 1.26
C ILE A 81 9.75 -16.63 1.68
N CYS A 82 10.70 -17.45 2.12
CA CYS A 82 10.46 -18.81 2.57
C CYS A 82 9.51 -18.86 3.77
N ASP A 83 9.70 -18.02 4.77
CA ASP A 83 8.85 -17.94 5.95
C ASP A 83 7.41 -17.52 5.59
N CYS A 84 7.24 -16.54 4.71
CA CYS A 84 5.94 -16.12 4.21
C CYS A 84 5.24 -17.23 3.43
N THR A 85 5.98 -17.89 2.53
CA THR A 85 5.47 -19.01 1.71
C THR A 85 5.09 -20.20 2.58
N ALA A 86 5.92 -20.56 3.55
CA ALA A 86 5.63 -21.65 4.50
C ALA A 86 4.38 -21.37 5.35
N ALA A 87 4.08 -20.10 5.61
CA ALA A 87 2.85 -19.67 6.26
C ALA A 87 1.62 -19.65 5.34
N GLY A 88 1.77 -19.96 4.05
CA GLY A 88 0.70 -19.94 3.06
C GLY A 88 0.20 -18.52 2.74
N LYS A 89 1.06 -17.52 2.88
CA LYS A 89 0.72 -16.09 2.75
C LYS A 89 1.18 -15.52 1.41
N ARG A 90 0.64 -14.34 1.05
CA ARG A 90 0.97 -13.63 -0.19
C ARG A 90 2.28 -12.85 -0.07
N ILE A 91 2.95 -12.65 -1.20
CA ILE A 91 4.13 -11.79 -1.32
C ILE A 91 3.83 -10.76 -2.39
N ASP A 92 3.71 -9.50 -1.98
CA ASP A 92 3.53 -8.39 -2.91
C ASP A 92 4.87 -7.95 -3.48
N GLY A 93 4.82 -7.44 -4.72
CA GLY A 93 6.00 -7.01 -5.44
C GLY A 93 6.11 -5.49 -5.56
N HIS A 94 7.34 -5.08 -5.83
CA HIS A 94 7.74 -3.72 -6.18
C HIS A 94 8.95 -3.84 -7.11
N ALA A 95 8.72 -3.82 -8.41
CA ALA A 95 9.75 -4.15 -9.38
C ALA A 95 9.67 -3.26 -10.63
N PRO A 96 9.88 -1.92 -10.47
CA PRO A 96 9.88 -1.01 -11.60
C PRO A 96 10.94 -1.43 -12.63
N PHE A 97 10.52 -1.46 -13.90
CA PHE A 97 11.37 -1.78 -15.06
C PHE A 97 12.01 -3.18 -15.07
N LEU A 98 11.68 -4.05 -14.12
CA LEU A 98 12.20 -5.42 -14.11
C LEU A 98 11.58 -6.23 -15.24
N SER A 99 12.41 -6.88 -16.06
CA SER A 99 12.00 -7.58 -17.28
C SER A 99 12.86 -8.83 -17.54
N GLY A 100 12.51 -9.62 -18.55
CA GLY A 100 13.32 -10.74 -19.03
C GLY A 100 13.59 -11.80 -17.99
N GLU A 101 14.85 -12.27 -17.92
CA GLU A 101 15.28 -13.33 -17.02
C GLU A 101 15.23 -12.90 -15.54
N GLU A 102 15.56 -11.65 -15.25
CA GLU A 102 15.50 -11.14 -13.87
C GLU A 102 14.06 -11.11 -13.36
N LEU A 103 13.09 -10.74 -14.20
CA LEU A 103 11.66 -10.82 -13.86
C LEU A 103 11.23 -12.27 -13.63
N ASN A 104 11.71 -13.23 -14.43
CA ASN A 104 11.42 -14.65 -14.22
C ASN A 104 11.96 -15.12 -12.86
N ALA A 105 13.17 -14.75 -12.49
CA ALA A 105 13.77 -15.09 -11.20
C ALA A 105 12.99 -14.50 -10.03
N TYR A 106 12.58 -13.23 -10.15
CA TYR A 106 11.77 -12.53 -9.15
C TYR A 106 10.40 -13.20 -8.93
N ILE A 107 9.71 -13.56 -10.02
CA ILE A 107 8.44 -14.30 -9.95
C ILE A 107 8.64 -15.70 -9.41
N ALA A 108 9.69 -16.41 -9.84
CA ALA A 108 10.00 -17.76 -9.37
C ALA A 108 10.31 -17.80 -7.85
N ALA A 109 10.81 -16.72 -7.28
CA ALA A 109 10.97 -16.56 -5.83
C ALA A 109 9.62 -16.50 -5.07
N GLY A 110 8.49 -16.31 -5.77
CA GLY A 110 7.15 -16.34 -5.18
C GLY A 110 6.43 -14.98 -5.14
N VAL A 111 6.99 -13.96 -5.78
CA VAL A 111 6.37 -12.62 -5.83
C VAL A 111 5.22 -12.59 -6.83
N GLN A 112 4.02 -12.23 -6.37
CA GLN A 112 2.77 -12.48 -7.08
C GLN A 112 2.12 -11.25 -7.71
N SER A 113 2.61 -10.05 -7.40
CA SER A 113 2.03 -8.79 -7.89
C SER A 113 3.11 -7.76 -8.22
N ASP A 114 2.70 -6.68 -8.88
CA ASP A 114 3.48 -5.45 -9.01
C ASP A 114 2.56 -4.23 -9.13
N HIS A 115 2.96 -3.11 -8.55
CA HIS A 115 2.23 -1.83 -8.59
C HIS A 115 3.04 -0.70 -9.25
N GLU A 116 4.27 -0.99 -9.69
CA GLU A 116 5.21 0.00 -10.22
C GLU A 116 5.19 0.12 -11.76
N CYS A 117 4.36 -0.67 -12.45
CA CYS A 117 4.29 -0.59 -13.90
C CYS A 117 3.96 0.83 -14.36
N SER A 118 4.83 1.41 -15.17
CA SER A 118 4.67 2.76 -15.72
C SER A 118 4.08 2.78 -17.12
N ASP A 119 4.14 1.67 -17.84
CA ASP A 119 3.59 1.51 -19.18
C ASP A 119 2.96 0.13 -19.42
N ILE A 120 2.21 0.05 -20.51
CA ILE A 120 1.44 -1.15 -20.87
C ILE A 120 2.33 -2.35 -21.23
N HIS A 121 3.51 -2.15 -21.80
CA HIS A 121 4.38 -3.25 -22.23
C HIS A 121 4.97 -3.95 -21.03
N GLU A 122 5.43 -3.19 -20.04
CA GLU A 122 5.88 -3.70 -18.75
C GLU A 122 4.78 -4.49 -18.04
N ALA A 123 3.58 -3.91 -17.94
CA ALA A 123 2.45 -4.57 -17.29
C ALA A 123 2.04 -5.87 -18.02
N MET A 124 1.99 -5.86 -19.35
CA MET A 124 1.68 -7.04 -20.14
C MET A 124 2.73 -8.15 -20.01
N GLU A 125 4.00 -7.78 -19.89
CA GLU A 125 5.06 -8.75 -19.67
C GLU A 125 4.88 -9.49 -18.33
N LYS A 126 4.59 -8.75 -17.26
CA LYS A 126 4.33 -9.27 -15.91
C LYS A 126 3.06 -10.13 -15.87
N LEU A 127 1.96 -9.66 -16.48
CA LEU A 127 0.72 -10.44 -16.59
C LEU A 127 0.91 -11.78 -17.30
N ARG A 128 1.65 -11.81 -18.44
CA ARG A 128 1.94 -13.04 -19.19
C ARG A 128 2.74 -14.05 -18.37
N ARG A 129 3.51 -13.59 -17.39
CA ARG A 129 4.26 -14.43 -16.45
C ARG A 129 3.49 -14.77 -15.19
N GLY A 130 2.23 -14.35 -15.08
CA GLY A 130 1.32 -14.74 -14.01
C GLY A 130 1.26 -13.80 -12.82
N GLN A 131 1.89 -12.63 -12.85
CA GLN A 131 1.69 -11.62 -11.81
C GLN A 131 0.32 -10.95 -11.91
N TYR A 132 -0.16 -10.43 -10.81
CA TYR A 132 -1.24 -9.46 -10.76
C TYR A 132 -0.68 -8.04 -10.92
N ILE A 133 -1.43 -7.18 -11.59
CA ILE A 133 -1.08 -5.77 -11.71
C ILE A 133 -2.00 -4.95 -10.82
N MET A 134 -1.38 -4.13 -9.98
CA MET A 134 -2.08 -3.19 -9.13
C MET A 134 -2.00 -1.81 -9.79
N VAL A 135 -3.12 -1.34 -10.31
CA VAL A 135 -3.22 -0.04 -10.97
C VAL A 135 -3.34 1.03 -9.91
N ARG A 136 -2.39 1.93 -9.86
CA ARG A 136 -2.16 2.86 -8.77
C ARG A 136 -2.63 4.28 -9.09
N GLU A 137 -3.40 4.88 -8.18
CA GLU A 137 -3.81 6.29 -8.20
C GLU A 137 -3.60 6.93 -6.83
N GLY A 138 -2.33 7.10 -6.45
CA GLY A 138 -1.91 7.79 -5.24
C GLY A 138 -1.94 9.32 -5.37
N THR A 139 -1.28 10.01 -4.48
CA THR A 139 -1.07 11.46 -4.55
C THR A 139 0.05 11.80 -5.52
N ALA A 140 1.21 11.16 -5.40
CA ALA A 140 2.38 11.40 -6.22
C ALA A 140 2.47 10.46 -7.43
N ALA A 141 2.17 9.18 -7.22
CA ALA A 141 2.33 8.15 -8.22
C ALA A 141 0.98 7.69 -8.78
N GLN A 142 0.77 7.92 -10.08
CA GLN A 142 -0.46 7.63 -10.81
C GLN A 142 -0.09 6.96 -12.12
N ASN A 143 -0.63 5.76 -12.38
CA ASN A 143 -0.33 5.01 -13.59
C ASN A 143 -1.57 4.53 -14.37
N MET A 144 -2.78 4.86 -13.91
CA MET A 144 -4.01 4.36 -14.51
C MET A 144 -4.13 4.71 -15.99
N ASP A 145 -3.80 5.96 -16.37
CA ASP A 145 -3.97 6.41 -17.75
C ASP A 145 -3.10 5.60 -18.75
N SER A 146 -1.88 5.23 -18.34
CA SER A 146 -0.99 4.36 -19.12
C SER A 146 -1.48 2.92 -19.16
N LEU A 147 -2.24 2.47 -18.18
CA LEU A 147 -2.68 1.10 -18.00
C LEU A 147 -4.16 0.87 -18.37
N LEU A 148 -4.88 1.88 -18.85
CA LEU A 148 -6.27 1.75 -19.28
C LEU A 148 -6.53 0.56 -20.24
N PRO A 149 -5.63 0.17 -21.15
CA PRO A 149 -5.85 -1.01 -21.98
C PRO A 149 -6.02 -2.33 -21.22
N LEU A 150 -5.67 -2.38 -19.92
CA LEU A 150 -5.86 -3.55 -19.06
C LEU A 150 -7.28 -3.65 -18.48
N PHE A 151 -8.11 -2.59 -18.59
CA PHE A 151 -9.46 -2.55 -18.05
C PHE A 151 -10.48 -3.25 -18.96
N GLN A 152 -10.10 -4.37 -19.52
CA GLN A 152 -10.94 -5.21 -20.38
C GLN A 152 -10.54 -6.68 -20.23
N GLU A 153 -11.43 -7.58 -20.63
CA GLU A 153 -11.10 -9.00 -20.69
C GLU A 153 -10.02 -9.29 -21.75
N PRO A 154 -9.10 -10.22 -21.52
CA PRO A 154 -9.01 -11.10 -20.34
C PRO A 154 -8.18 -10.51 -19.18
N TYR A 155 -7.65 -9.29 -19.29
CA TYR A 155 -6.63 -8.73 -18.40
C TYR A 155 -7.21 -8.28 -17.05
N CYS A 156 -8.39 -7.66 -17.06
CA CYS A 156 -9.00 -7.07 -15.86
C CYS A 156 -9.22 -8.06 -14.72
N SER A 157 -9.30 -9.36 -15.02
CA SER A 157 -9.44 -10.42 -14.01
C SER A 157 -8.18 -10.62 -13.15
N ARG A 158 -7.06 -10.04 -13.55
CA ARG A 158 -5.79 -10.05 -12.80
C ARG A 158 -5.23 -8.65 -12.55
N CYS A 159 -6.08 -7.64 -12.70
CA CYS A 159 -5.73 -6.26 -12.41
C CYS A 159 -6.62 -5.73 -11.29
N MET A 160 -6.05 -5.03 -10.32
CA MET A 160 -6.78 -4.46 -9.19
C MET A 160 -6.44 -2.99 -9.01
N LEU A 161 -7.38 -2.23 -8.43
CA LEU A 161 -7.23 -0.80 -8.17
C LEU A 161 -6.64 -0.59 -6.79
N VAL A 162 -5.65 0.28 -6.69
CA VAL A 162 -4.96 0.61 -5.44
C VAL A 162 -4.64 2.10 -5.38
N THR A 163 -4.39 2.62 -4.19
CA THR A 163 -4.03 4.03 -4.00
C THR A 163 -2.56 4.24 -3.69
N ASP A 164 -1.91 3.24 -3.11
CA ASP A 164 -0.56 3.40 -2.58
C ASP A 164 -0.47 4.59 -1.60
N ASP A 165 0.45 5.52 -1.76
CA ASP A 165 0.71 6.68 -0.91
C ASP A 165 -0.29 7.82 -1.14
N LYS A 166 -1.55 7.66 -0.77
CA LYS A 166 -2.56 8.72 -0.90
C LYS A 166 -2.64 9.59 0.35
N HIS A 167 -2.48 10.88 0.16
CA HIS A 167 -2.51 11.87 1.24
C HIS A 167 -3.90 11.95 1.90
N PRO A 168 -3.99 12.14 3.23
CA PRO A 168 -5.30 12.27 3.91
C PRO A 168 -6.17 13.40 3.36
N GLY A 169 -5.58 14.51 2.92
CA GLY A 169 -6.30 15.60 2.26
C GLY A 169 -6.97 15.17 0.96
N ASP A 170 -6.28 14.39 0.14
CA ASP A 170 -6.81 13.87 -1.12
C ASP A 170 -7.90 12.83 -0.90
N LEU A 171 -7.78 12.01 0.17
CA LEU A 171 -8.84 11.09 0.57
C LEU A 171 -10.14 11.82 0.93
N LEU A 172 -10.02 12.93 1.64
CA LEU A 172 -11.19 13.74 2.05
C LEU A 172 -11.84 14.48 0.88
N GLN A 173 -11.05 14.98 -0.07
CA GLN A 173 -11.54 15.78 -1.19
C GLN A 173 -11.97 14.95 -2.39
N GLY A 174 -11.16 13.96 -2.77
CA GLY A 174 -11.35 13.17 -3.99
C GLY A 174 -12.03 11.82 -3.75
N GLY A 175 -11.83 11.23 -2.61
CA GLY A 175 -12.21 9.85 -2.31
C GLY A 175 -11.04 8.86 -2.41
N HIS A 176 -11.34 7.58 -2.30
CA HIS A 176 -10.39 6.48 -2.26
C HIS A 176 -10.50 5.62 -3.53
N ILE A 177 -10.86 4.35 -3.40
CA ILE A 177 -11.08 3.45 -4.55
C ILE A 177 -12.30 3.91 -5.39
N ASP A 178 -13.32 4.49 -4.78
CA ASP A 178 -14.45 5.10 -5.47
C ASP A 178 -14.02 6.21 -6.45
N TYR A 179 -13.02 6.99 -6.11
CA TYR A 179 -12.43 7.98 -7.02
C TYR A 179 -11.80 7.32 -8.25
N ILE A 180 -11.04 6.22 -8.04
CA ILE A 180 -10.38 5.50 -9.15
C ILE A 180 -11.43 4.87 -10.07
N ILE A 181 -12.50 4.31 -9.49
CA ILE A 181 -13.62 3.75 -10.26
C ILE A 181 -14.29 4.84 -11.09
N ARG A 182 -14.62 6.01 -10.51
CA ARG A 182 -15.19 7.15 -11.25
C ARG A 182 -14.28 7.60 -12.39
N LYS A 183 -12.97 7.71 -12.13
CA LYS A 183 -11.98 8.09 -13.15
C LYS A 183 -11.96 7.08 -14.30
N ALA A 184 -12.02 5.78 -13.99
CA ALA A 184 -12.06 4.72 -15.01
C ALA A 184 -13.35 4.79 -15.85
N ILE A 185 -14.51 4.96 -15.23
CA ILE A 185 -15.80 5.11 -15.92
C ILE A 185 -15.78 6.34 -16.84
N ALA A 186 -15.29 7.48 -16.35
CA ALA A 186 -15.14 8.70 -17.15
C ALA A 186 -14.20 8.52 -18.33
N ALA A 187 -13.24 7.60 -18.26
CA ALA A 187 -12.36 7.22 -19.36
C ALA A 187 -13.01 6.19 -20.33
N GLY A 188 -14.27 5.81 -20.12
CA GLY A 188 -15.03 4.89 -20.97
C GLY A 188 -14.93 3.41 -20.61
N VAL A 189 -14.40 3.09 -19.43
CA VAL A 189 -14.37 1.72 -18.90
C VAL A 189 -15.78 1.30 -18.48
N ASP A 190 -16.16 0.06 -18.76
CA ASP A 190 -17.41 -0.55 -18.27
C ASP A 190 -17.43 -0.46 -16.72
N PRO A 191 -18.49 0.14 -16.12
CA PRO A 191 -18.60 0.27 -14.68
C PRO A 191 -18.46 -1.04 -13.90
N VAL A 192 -18.99 -2.14 -14.44
CA VAL A 192 -18.91 -3.47 -13.81
C VAL A 192 -17.47 -3.97 -13.78
N VAL A 193 -16.69 -3.72 -14.83
CA VAL A 193 -15.27 -4.06 -14.88
C VAL A 193 -14.51 -3.26 -13.83
N ALA A 194 -14.70 -1.93 -13.79
CA ALA A 194 -14.04 -1.07 -12.82
C ALA A 194 -14.36 -1.48 -11.37
N VAL A 195 -15.62 -1.77 -11.07
CA VAL A 195 -16.06 -2.26 -9.74
C VAL A 195 -15.41 -3.60 -9.39
N ARG A 196 -15.37 -4.56 -10.32
CA ARG A 196 -14.71 -5.87 -10.09
C ARG A 196 -13.23 -5.71 -9.77
N MET A 197 -12.54 -4.82 -10.46
CA MET A 197 -11.12 -4.52 -10.20
C MET A 197 -10.89 -3.86 -8.83
N GLY A 198 -11.88 -3.15 -8.29
CA GLY A 198 -11.83 -2.54 -6.95
C GLY A 198 -12.38 -3.43 -5.82
N THR A 199 -13.02 -4.56 -6.13
CA THR A 199 -13.72 -5.39 -5.13
C THR A 199 -13.36 -6.86 -5.22
N LEU A 200 -13.88 -7.59 -6.19
CA LEU A 200 -13.73 -9.04 -6.30
C LEU A 200 -12.28 -9.45 -6.55
N VAL A 201 -11.58 -8.78 -7.46
CA VAL A 201 -10.20 -9.14 -7.83
C VAL A 201 -9.24 -9.02 -6.64
N PRO A 202 -9.20 -7.90 -5.86
CA PRO A 202 -8.37 -7.84 -4.67
C PRO A 202 -8.76 -8.89 -3.62
N CYS A 203 -10.06 -9.16 -3.43
CA CYS A 203 -10.48 -10.21 -2.49
C CYS A 203 -9.98 -11.60 -2.91
N GLN A 204 -10.01 -11.92 -4.20
CA GLN A 204 -9.46 -13.17 -4.74
C GLN A 204 -7.93 -13.22 -4.57
N TYR A 205 -7.25 -12.14 -4.88
CA TYR A 205 -5.79 -12.06 -4.73
C TYR A 205 -5.36 -12.28 -3.29
N PHE A 206 -5.95 -11.57 -2.34
CA PHE A 206 -5.61 -11.67 -0.92
C PHE A 206 -6.24 -12.88 -0.20
N GLY A 207 -7.03 -13.71 -0.90
CA GLY A 207 -7.67 -14.88 -0.30
C GLY A 207 -8.77 -14.54 0.71
N LEU A 208 -9.43 -13.39 0.56
CA LEU A 208 -10.53 -12.95 1.41
C LEU A 208 -11.82 -13.66 0.96
N ALA A 209 -11.99 -14.89 1.44
CA ALA A 209 -13.15 -15.70 1.12
C ALA A 209 -14.44 -15.00 1.53
N HIS A 210 -15.49 -15.18 0.70
CA HIS A 210 -16.83 -14.64 0.93
C HIS A 210 -16.90 -13.10 1.02
N SER A 211 -16.01 -12.40 0.29
CA SER A 211 -15.95 -10.93 0.19
C SER A 211 -15.80 -10.48 -1.27
N GLY A 212 -16.14 -9.22 -1.55
CA GLY A 212 -15.94 -8.59 -2.86
C GLY A 212 -17.01 -8.86 -3.91
N ALA A 213 -18.10 -9.56 -3.57
CA ALA A 213 -19.23 -9.76 -4.46
C ALA A 213 -20.56 -9.82 -3.70
N VAL A 214 -21.66 -9.51 -4.39
CA VAL A 214 -23.02 -9.71 -3.88
C VAL A 214 -23.46 -11.12 -4.28
N ALA A 215 -23.31 -12.07 -3.36
CA ALA A 215 -23.64 -13.48 -3.61
C ALA A 215 -24.11 -14.18 -2.31
N PRO A 216 -24.88 -15.27 -2.41
CA PRO A 216 -25.27 -16.06 -1.24
C PRO A 216 -24.05 -16.55 -0.46
N GLY A 217 -24.06 -16.37 0.86
CA GLY A 217 -22.96 -16.76 1.74
C GLY A 217 -21.81 -15.76 1.83
N TYR A 218 -21.87 -14.65 1.09
CA TYR A 218 -20.89 -13.56 1.19
C TYR A 218 -21.23 -12.61 2.33
N THR A 219 -20.19 -11.97 2.86
CA THR A 219 -20.36 -10.92 3.87
C THR A 219 -21.11 -9.74 3.24
N ALA A 220 -22.14 -9.25 3.91
CA ALA A 220 -22.94 -8.13 3.42
C ALA A 220 -22.22 -6.77 3.67
N ASP A 221 -21.04 -6.62 3.06
CA ASP A 221 -20.32 -5.36 2.91
C ASP A 221 -20.75 -4.77 1.57
N LEU A 222 -21.68 -3.81 1.60
CA LEU A 222 -22.40 -3.36 0.42
C LEU A 222 -22.35 -1.83 0.33
N ILE A 223 -22.36 -1.33 -0.90
CA ILE A 223 -22.63 0.08 -1.17
C ILE A 223 -23.91 0.20 -1.99
N VAL A 224 -24.68 1.25 -1.75
CA VAL A 224 -25.81 1.65 -2.58
C VAL A 224 -25.40 2.90 -3.33
N LEU A 225 -25.54 2.86 -4.64
CA LEU A 225 -25.20 3.94 -5.55
C LEU A 225 -26.48 4.61 -6.08
N SER A 226 -26.40 5.92 -6.39
CA SER A 226 -27.48 6.59 -7.13
C SER A 226 -27.57 6.06 -8.56
N ASP A 227 -26.42 5.85 -9.20
CA ASP A 227 -26.28 5.35 -10.56
C ASP A 227 -24.87 4.80 -10.78
N LEU A 228 -24.66 4.09 -11.88
CA LEU A 228 -23.35 3.52 -12.24
C LEU A 228 -22.47 4.48 -13.04
N GLU A 229 -23.02 5.54 -13.62
CA GLU A 229 -22.25 6.48 -14.46
C GLU A 229 -21.47 7.46 -13.59
N GLN A 230 -22.17 8.09 -12.62
CA GLN A 230 -21.54 9.03 -11.68
C GLN A 230 -20.88 8.31 -10.50
N PHE A 231 -21.26 7.07 -10.25
CA PHE A 231 -20.78 6.26 -9.16
C PHE A 231 -20.82 6.97 -7.80
N THR A 232 -21.95 7.63 -7.52
CA THR A 232 -22.15 8.36 -6.27
C THR A 232 -22.64 7.42 -5.19
N VAL A 233 -21.85 7.27 -4.12
CA VAL A 233 -22.18 6.40 -2.99
C VAL A 233 -23.18 7.08 -2.07
N GLU A 234 -24.39 6.51 -1.96
CA GLU A 234 -25.45 6.99 -1.08
C GLU A 234 -25.41 6.36 0.31
N GLN A 235 -25.19 5.04 0.35
CA GLN A 235 -25.19 4.28 1.59
C GLN A 235 -24.07 3.25 1.60
N VAL A 236 -23.51 3.00 2.79
CA VAL A 236 -22.51 1.96 3.03
C VAL A 236 -22.99 1.04 4.14
N TYR A 237 -23.02 -0.24 3.84
CA TYR A 237 -23.35 -1.31 4.79
C TYR A 237 -22.10 -2.11 5.11
N LYS A 238 -21.85 -2.36 6.38
CA LYS A 238 -20.81 -3.25 6.87
C LYS A 238 -21.43 -4.41 7.64
N LYS A 239 -21.19 -5.63 7.19
CA LYS A 239 -21.80 -6.85 7.76
C LYS A 239 -23.32 -6.71 7.92
N GLY A 240 -23.99 -6.14 6.91
CA GLY A 240 -25.42 -5.91 6.89
C GLY A 240 -25.92 -4.73 7.73
N LYS A 241 -25.05 -3.98 8.39
CA LYS A 241 -25.41 -2.79 9.18
C LYS A 241 -25.11 -1.53 8.39
N LEU A 242 -26.05 -0.59 8.32
CA LEU A 242 -25.82 0.73 7.74
C LEU A 242 -24.81 1.48 8.62
N VAL A 243 -23.66 1.86 8.04
CA VAL A 243 -22.55 2.53 8.77
C VAL A 243 -22.29 3.94 8.28
N ALA A 244 -22.61 4.25 7.02
CA ALA A 244 -22.49 5.59 6.49
C ALA A 244 -23.62 5.88 5.50
N GLN A 245 -24.00 7.14 5.40
CA GLN A 245 -25.02 7.62 4.47
C GLN A 245 -24.67 9.05 4.04
N GLN A 246 -24.84 9.35 2.74
CA GLN A 246 -24.60 10.67 2.15
C GLN A 246 -23.23 11.25 2.55
N GLY A 247 -22.17 10.44 2.46
CA GLY A 247 -20.81 10.83 2.78
C GLY A 247 -20.51 11.04 4.27
N ARG A 248 -21.43 10.64 5.17
CA ARG A 248 -21.25 10.80 6.63
C ARG A 248 -21.31 9.47 7.36
N MET A 249 -20.34 9.24 8.24
CA MET A 249 -20.39 8.12 9.17
C MET A 249 -21.53 8.31 10.18
N LEU A 250 -22.35 7.29 10.39
CA LEU A 250 -23.45 7.33 11.36
C LEU A 250 -22.94 7.17 12.79
N HIS A 251 -21.92 6.35 12.98
CA HIS A 251 -21.31 6.10 14.28
C HIS A 251 -19.78 6.21 14.12
N PRO A 252 -19.23 7.44 14.09
CA PRO A 252 -17.79 7.63 14.02
C PRO A 252 -17.15 7.04 15.28
N ALA A 253 -16.10 6.24 15.11
CA ALA A 253 -15.35 5.73 16.25
C ALA A 253 -14.71 6.90 17.02
N ALA A 254 -14.94 6.95 18.33
CA ALA A 254 -14.20 7.86 19.20
C ALA A 254 -12.78 7.30 19.32
N LEU A 255 -11.84 7.78 18.52
CA LEU A 255 -10.44 7.45 18.64
C LEU A 255 -9.86 8.19 19.85
N THR A 256 -9.98 7.60 21.03
CA THR A 256 -9.24 8.06 22.20
C THR A 256 -7.87 7.41 22.17
N VAL A 257 -6.86 8.20 21.86
CA VAL A 257 -5.46 7.76 21.98
C VAL A 257 -5.06 7.82 23.44
N ASP A 258 -4.88 6.67 24.07
CA ASP A 258 -4.27 6.60 25.40
C ASP A 258 -2.78 6.97 25.29
N LYS A 259 -2.50 8.26 25.48
CA LYS A 259 -1.13 8.79 25.40
C LYS A 259 -0.17 8.10 26.38
N ALA A 260 -0.65 7.63 27.53
CA ALA A 260 0.19 6.93 28.50
C ALA A 260 0.63 5.56 27.96
N ARG A 261 -0.27 4.82 27.28
CA ARG A 261 0.06 3.55 26.62
C ARG A 261 1.06 3.72 25.48
N PHE A 262 1.05 4.88 24.82
CA PHE A 262 1.92 5.20 23.69
C PHE A 262 3.00 6.24 24.03
N ALA A 263 3.26 6.50 25.32
CA ALA A 263 4.23 7.50 25.77
C ALA A 263 5.57 7.38 25.02
N ARG A 264 6.11 6.16 24.87
CA ARG A 264 7.36 5.94 24.15
C ARG A 264 7.36 6.42 22.69
N VAL A 265 6.20 6.36 22.01
CA VAL A 265 6.07 6.87 20.63
C VAL A 265 6.03 8.39 20.64
N PHE A 266 5.25 8.99 21.55
CA PHE A 266 5.18 10.44 21.69
C PHE A 266 6.47 11.05 22.22
N ASP A 267 7.16 10.35 23.14
CA ASP A 267 8.40 10.81 23.75
C ASP A 267 9.65 10.48 22.91
N SER A 268 9.48 9.77 21.78
CA SER A 268 10.61 9.44 20.89
C SER A 268 10.99 10.58 19.95
N PHE A 269 10.15 11.61 19.85
CA PHE A 269 10.42 12.77 19.01
C PHE A 269 11.22 13.81 19.83
N ASN A 270 12.53 13.71 19.75
CA ASN A 270 13.46 14.60 20.44
C ASN A 270 14.12 15.54 19.43
N MET A 271 13.46 16.63 19.12
CA MET A 271 13.96 17.66 18.24
C MET A 271 13.74 19.02 18.88
N ASP A 272 14.78 19.85 18.88
CA ASP A 272 14.67 21.25 19.27
C ASP A 272 13.78 22.01 18.30
N GLU A 273 13.18 23.11 18.75
CA GLU A 273 12.37 23.96 17.90
C GLU A 273 13.22 24.50 16.74
N VAL A 274 12.82 24.16 15.51
CA VAL A 274 13.54 24.61 14.30
C VAL A 274 13.04 25.98 13.92
N THR A 275 13.96 26.98 13.93
CA THR A 275 13.61 28.34 13.54
C THR A 275 13.74 28.54 12.02
N PRO A 276 13.02 29.53 11.43
CA PRO A 276 13.15 29.85 10.02
C PRO A 276 14.60 30.18 9.60
N GLU A 277 15.40 30.76 10.50
CA GLU A 277 16.79 31.11 10.23
C GLU A 277 17.69 29.88 10.08
N GLN A 278 17.40 28.79 10.80
CA GLN A 278 18.09 27.50 10.67
C GLN A 278 17.82 26.80 9.34
N LEU A 279 16.69 27.10 8.71
CA LEU A 279 16.30 26.58 7.40
C LEU A 279 16.83 27.39 6.23
N GLN A 280 17.45 28.56 6.49
CA GLN A 280 17.98 29.39 5.44
C GLN A 280 19.31 28.84 4.91
N LEU A 281 19.39 28.57 3.62
CA LEU A 281 20.62 28.30 2.91
C LEU A 281 21.37 29.62 2.70
N LYS A 282 22.47 29.82 3.40
CA LYS A 282 23.35 30.97 3.15
C LYS A 282 24.13 30.73 1.86
N GLN A 283 23.83 31.50 0.83
CA GLN A 283 24.57 31.46 -0.43
C GLN A 283 25.95 32.11 -0.22
N THR A 284 27.01 31.29 -0.27
CA THR A 284 28.39 31.74 -0.25
C THR A 284 28.96 31.67 -1.66
N GLY A 285 28.77 32.72 -2.46
CA GLY A 285 29.36 32.83 -3.80
C GLY A 285 28.46 33.55 -4.81
N THR A 286 29.11 34.16 -5.80
CA THR A 286 28.48 34.97 -6.87
C THR A 286 28.09 34.18 -8.12
N ARG A 287 28.13 32.85 -8.11
CA ARG A 287 27.81 32.03 -9.30
C ARG A 287 26.57 31.19 -9.07
N GLN A 288 25.46 31.56 -9.69
CA GLN A 288 24.30 30.70 -9.88
C GLN A 288 24.71 29.57 -10.85
N GLN A 289 24.83 28.34 -10.36
CA GLN A 289 24.77 27.16 -11.20
C GLN A 289 23.30 26.78 -11.37
N SER A 290 22.74 27.10 -12.51
CA SER A 290 21.47 26.58 -12.95
C SER A 290 21.66 25.11 -13.33
N GLY A 291 20.98 24.22 -12.64
CA GLY A 291 20.78 22.87 -13.13
C GLY A 291 21.51 21.76 -12.35
N ARG A 292 20.69 20.88 -11.83
CA ARG A 292 20.94 19.60 -11.15
C ARG A 292 21.56 19.72 -9.77
N ASN A 293 20.69 19.57 -8.76
CA ASN A 293 21.08 19.31 -7.38
C ASN A 293 21.75 17.94 -7.29
N GLU A 294 23.06 17.89 -7.47
CA GLU A 294 23.86 16.86 -6.84
C GLU A 294 24.04 17.31 -5.38
N THR A 295 23.23 16.80 -4.50
CA THR A 295 23.40 16.94 -3.06
C THR A 295 24.62 16.12 -2.63
N LYS A 296 25.80 16.70 -2.77
CA LYS A 296 26.96 16.24 -2.00
C LYS A 296 26.72 16.67 -0.55
N GLY A 297 26.39 15.70 0.29
CA GLY A 297 26.67 15.64 1.71
C GLY A 297 26.55 16.93 2.52
N ALA A 298 25.37 17.51 2.63
CA ALA A 298 25.05 18.34 3.76
C ALA A 298 24.24 17.48 4.74
N ASN A 299 24.84 17.12 5.86
CA ASN A 299 24.15 16.56 7.01
C ASN A 299 23.11 17.59 7.47
N LEU A 300 21.90 17.52 6.93
CA LEU A 300 20.73 18.19 7.45
C LEU A 300 20.07 17.25 8.46
N PRO A 301 20.08 17.56 9.76
CA PRO A 301 19.49 16.69 10.79
C PRO A 301 17.98 16.53 10.64
N CYS A 302 17.31 17.35 9.83
CA CYS A 302 15.86 17.48 9.79
C CYS A 302 15.11 16.38 9.02
N PHE A 303 15.76 15.52 8.25
CA PHE A 303 15.04 14.47 7.48
C PHE A 303 15.15 13.06 8.05
N LYS A 304 15.78 12.87 9.20
CA LYS A 304 15.90 11.56 9.86
C LYS A 304 14.62 11.06 10.56
N ALA A 305 13.58 11.88 10.68
CA ALA A 305 12.41 11.55 11.50
C ALA A 305 11.15 11.12 10.74
N LEU A 306 11.13 11.23 9.44
CA LEU A 306 10.02 10.67 8.62
C LEU A 306 10.44 9.32 8.07
N GLY A 307 10.50 8.33 8.98
CA GLY A 307 10.43 6.94 8.56
C GLY A 307 9.17 6.78 7.72
N ARG A 308 9.34 6.45 6.46
CA ARG A 308 8.22 6.10 5.58
C ARG A 308 7.43 5.02 6.28
N CYS A 309 6.20 5.33 6.70
CA CYS A 309 5.22 4.31 6.97
C CYS A 309 5.04 3.56 5.65
N SER A 310 5.60 2.36 5.61
CA SER A 310 5.36 1.42 4.52
C SER A 310 3.86 1.23 4.34
N ALA A 311 3.46 1.29 3.10
CA ALA A 311 2.13 1.23 2.53
C ALA A 311 1.07 0.52 3.37
N PHE A 312 0.07 1.27 3.78
CA PHE A 312 -1.19 0.73 4.25
C PHE A 312 -2.05 0.35 3.04
N TRP A 313 -2.19 -0.94 2.79
CA TRP A 313 -3.17 -1.46 1.86
C TRP A 313 -4.50 -1.60 2.59
N ALA A 314 -5.40 -0.65 2.43
CA ALA A 314 -6.79 -0.82 2.79
C ALA A 314 -7.53 -1.27 1.53
N ALA A 315 -7.74 -2.57 1.36
CA ALA A 315 -8.77 -3.05 0.46
C ALA A 315 -10.11 -2.72 1.11
N ALA A 316 -10.77 -1.68 0.64
CA ALA A 316 -12.16 -1.42 0.97
C ALA A 316 -13.01 -2.45 0.25
N ALA A 317 -13.54 -3.41 0.98
CA ALA A 317 -14.65 -4.25 0.60
C ALA A 317 -15.88 -3.84 1.41
#